data_f6870ae6f41e3d7242fe2c428dc031ad
#
_entry.id   f6870ae6f41e3d7242fe2c428dc031ad
#
_cell.length_a   1.000
_cell.length_b   1.000
_cell.length_c   1.000
_cell.angle_alpha   90.00
_cell.angle_beta   90.00
_cell.angle_gamma   90.00
#
_symmetry.space_group_name_H-M   'P 1'
#
loop_
_entity.id
_entity.type
_entity.pdbx_description
1 polymer ?
#
loop_
_entity_poly.entity_id
_entity_poly.type
_entity_poly.pdbx_seq_one_letter_code
_entity_poly.pdbx_strand_id
1 'polypeptide(L)'
;MATAVPLTLNGVIQLSVYLTPPAAPRNTFNKGLIVGSTVRISILERVRVYTSAAGMIIDGFGLTDPEYLAAVKYFSQVPTPTYLYVGRQDKVASKIDTVSVAAAGGAGSDDYHVGDILTVVQSGASGGTLRVATLDGSGGVATVTVNTPGTGYSDEVGLATTVSPAGGLGCTITITAVRAETTAEALAACRAASSAWYAAYVIGAAKADHILNAAWCEAATPYSTYLYDTADSDARAGTASNIFDTLKGLSYTRSMGVYSTTTYAGAALLGRAMGLNTGLSNSAYIMDFKNLVGVVAENLVLTGAGPLTENDVVNIKADNGNAYIQRGSFYNWFEDGRMANGRWFDQVINADMLVEAIQLNVSDLFNSVPKVPFTDQGGTQIMAAVARACDQAVMRGYLAPGTWQAQQAVLALQPGAPMPKGYIVQSIKEKDIALEDRSARIWKSIYVACHEANGIQAVLVGIYLD
;
A
#
# COMPACT_ATOMS: atom_id res chain seq x y z
N MET A 1 9.74 26.76 1.01
CA MET A 1 10.80 26.22 0.12
C MET A 1 10.29 24.88 -0.39
N ALA A 2 10.14 24.72 -1.70
CA ALA A 2 9.78 23.42 -2.25
C ALA A 2 10.93 22.46 -1.99
N THR A 3 10.69 21.41 -1.22
CA THR A 3 11.66 20.33 -1.05
C THR A 3 11.76 19.57 -2.37
N ALA A 4 12.95 19.50 -2.93
CA ALA A 4 13.19 18.70 -4.13
C ALA A 4 12.81 17.25 -3.84
N VAL A 5 11.83 16.71 -4.56
CA VAL A 5 11.51 15.29 -4.52
C VAL A 5 12.57 14.57 -5.33
N PRO A 6 13.36 13.65 -4.75
CA PRO A 6 14.37 12.92 -5.51
C PRO A 6 13.70 12.07 -6.60
N LEU A 7 14.31 12.05 -7.79
CA LEU A 7 13.87 11.20 -8.89
C LEU A 7 13.99 9.72 -8.48
N THR A 8 13.06 8.89 -8.94
CA THR A 8 13.07 7.46 -8.64
C THR A 8 14.23 6.75 -9.36
N LEU A 9 14.79 5.74 -8.73
CA LEU A 9 15.85 4.89 -9.31
C LEU A 9 15.38 4.06 -10.52
N ASN A 10 14.09 4.06 -10.80
CA ASN A 10 13.46 3.26 -11.85
C ASN A 10 13.92 3.59 -13.27
N GLY A 11 14.43 4.79 -13.51
CA GLY A 11 15.02 5.17 -14.80
C GLY A 11 16.37 4.48 -15.10
N VAL A 12 17.04 4.00 -14.04
CA VAL A 12 18.37 3.37 -14.13
C VAL A 12 18.30 1.87 -13.88
N ILE A 13 17.41 1.45 -12.97
CA ILE A 13 17.24 0.05 -12.56
C ILE A 13 15.80 -0.35 -12.77
N GLN A 14 15.55 -1.16 -13.79
CA GLN A 14 14.25 -1.79 -14.03
C GLN A 14 14.28 -3.21 -13.49
N LEU A 15 13.55 -3.44 -12.40
CA LEU A 15 13.30 -4.76 -11.85
C LEU A 15 11.93 -5.22 -12.31
N SER A 16 11.91 -6.10 -13.30
CA SER A 16 10.70 -6.81 -13.67
C SER A 16 10.54 -8.01 -12.75
N VAL A 17 9.89 -7.77 -11.60
CA VAL A 17 9.32 -8.86 -10.81
C VAL A 17 7.94 -9.10 -11.37
N TYR A 18 7.65 -10.31 -11.80
CA TYR A 18 6.32 -10.68 -12.34
C TYR A 18 5.19 -10.61 -11.30
N LEU A 19 5.31 -9.78 -10.31
CA LEU A 19 4.34 -9.64 -9.21
C LEU A 19 4.06 -8.23 -8.76
N THR A 20 4.69 -7.14 -9.28
CA THR A 20 4.24 -5.78 -8.94
C THR A 20 5.13 -4.64 -9.48
N PRO A 21 4.64 -3.40 -9.61
CA PRO A 21 5.35 -2.25 -10.12
C PRO A 21 6.49 -1.75 -9.21
N PRO A 22 7.40 -0.95 -9.72
CA PRO A 22 8.67 -0.59 -9.11
C PRO A 22 8.58 0.36 -7.89
N ALA A 23 9.47 0.20 -6.93
CA ALA A 23 9.52 0.88 -5.65
C ALA A 23 10.51 2.05 -5.61
N ALA A 24 10.22 3.06 -4.83
CA ALA A 24 11.11 4.19 -4.52
C ALA A 24 11.79 4.03 -3.13
N PRO A 25 12.81 4.83 -2.77
CA PRO A 25 13.90 4.38 -1.93
C PRO A 25 13.74 4.44 -0.41
N ARG A 26 14.41 3.51 0.23
CA ARG A 26 14.89 3.41 1.61
C ARG A 26 13.90 3.16 2.75
N ASN A 27 13.84 1.87 3.10
CA ASN A 27 13.70 1.33 4.46
C ASN A 27 12.60 1.95 5.33
N THR A 28 11.38 1.61 4.99
CA THR A 28 10.19 2.09 5.71
C THR A 28 9.32 0.95 6.25
N PHE A 29 9.79 -0.30 6.10
CA PHE A 29 9.02 -1.52 6.38
C PHE A 29 8.65 -1.74 7.85
N ASN A 30 9.20 -0.95 8.76
CA ASN A 30 8.87 -0.94 10.17
C ASN A 30 8.19 0.36 10.62
N LYS A 31 7.61 1.11 9.69
CA LYS A 31 6.97 2.41 9.96
C LYS A 31 5.54 2.40 9.48
N GLY A 32 4.62 2.66 10.39
CA GLY A 32 3.19 2.75 10.12
C GLY A 32 2.72 4.19 9.96
N LEU A 33 1.64 4.37 9.20
CA LEU A 33 0.86 5.60 9.10
C LEU A 33 -0.53 5.36 9.70
N ILE A 34 -0.95 6.23 10.61
CA ILE A 34 -2.34 6.33 11.05
C ILE A 34 -2.91 7.64 10.50
N VAL A 35 -4.02 7.54 9.78
CA VAL A 35 -4.72 8.72 9.24
C VAL A 35 -5.98 8.96 10.05
N GLY A 36 -6.12 10.18 10.56
CA GLY A 36 -7.32 10.66 11.22
C GLY A 36 -7.71 12.06 10.76
N SER A 37 -8.72 12.66 11.37
CA SER A 37 -9.28 13.94 10.93
C SER A 37 -9.21 15.06 11.96
N THR A 38 -8.64 14.79 13.13
CA THR A 38 -8.51 15.80 14.19
C THR A 38 -7.57 16.92 13.76
N VAL A 39 -7.97 18.17 14.02
CA VAL A 39 -7.24 19.36 13.57
C VAL A 39 -6.09 19.68 14.55
N ARG A 40 -5.06 18.84 14.58
CA ARG A 40 -3.83 19.04 15.39
C ARG A 40 -2.60 19.21 14.50
N ILE A 41 -2.59 18.55 13.37
CA ILE A 41 -1.55 18.71 12.35
C ILE A 41 -2.07 19.67 11.28
N SER A 42 -1.26 20.62 10.85
CA SER A 42 -1.63 21.52 9.75
C SER A 42 -1.87 20.73 8.47
N ILE A 43 -2.87 21.13 7.68
CA ILE A 43 -3.11 20.52 6.37
C ILE A 43 -1.94 20.73 5.39
N LEU A 44 -1.13 21.78 5.61
CA LEU A 44 0.08 22.05 4.82
C LEU A 44 1.24 21.15 5.23
N GLU A 45 1.29 20.73 6.50
CA GLU A 45 2.27 19.76 6.99
C GLU A 45 1.85 18.33 6.63
N ARG A 46 0.56 18.04 6.73
CA ARG A 46 -0.12 16.80 6.37
C ARG A 46 0.27 15.58 7.21
N VAL A 47 1.56 15.37 7.50
CA VAL A 47 2.06 14.19 8.22
C VAL A 47 3.10 14.60 9.25
N ARG A 48 2.97 14.09 10.46
CA ARG A 48 3.95 14.27 11.54
C ARG A 48 4.39 12.92 12.11
N VAL A 49 5.66 12.81 12.50
CA VAL A 49 6.24 11.58 13.04
C VAL A 49 6.32 11.63 14.56
N TYR A 50 6.02 10.50 15.20
CA TYR A 50 6.09 10.31 16.64
C TYR A 50 6.86 9.04 16.99
N THR A 51 7.53 9.06 18.13
CA THR A 51 8.25 7.91 18.72
C THR A 51 7.54 7.33 19.92
N SER A 52 6.47 7.99 20.39
CA SER A 52 5.62 7.53 21.47
C SER A 52 4.27 8.25 21.42
N ALA A 53 3.23 7.67 22.01
CA ALA A 53 1.94 8.35 22.18
C ALA A 53 2.06 9.60 23.08
N ALA A 54 2.96 9.60 24.08
CA ALA A 54 3.18 10.76 24.95
C ALA A 54 3.67 11.99 24.17
N GLY A 55 4.45 11.82 23.10
CA GLY A 55 4.88 12.91 22.24
C GLY A 55 3.72 13.64 21.55
N MET A 56 2.60 12.95 21.29
CA MET A 56 1.41 13.56 20.69
C MET A 56 0.71 14.54 21.66
N ILE A 57 0.75 14.27 22.95
CA ILE A 57 0.18 15.18 23.97
C ILE A 57 0.93 16.52 23.97
N ILE A 58 2.26 16.47 23.81
CA ILE A 58 3.09 17.68 23.73
C ILE A 58 2.69 18.55 22.54
N ASP A 59 2.33 17.93 21.44
CA ASP A 59 1.86 18.58 20.20
C ASP A 59 0.37 18.97 20.23
N GLY A 60 -0.31 18.81 21.41
CA GLY A 60 -1.66 19.28 21.64
C GLY A 60 -2.77 18.28 21.33
N PHE A 61 -2.46 17.01 21.07
CA PHE A 61 -3.50 15.98 21.01
C PHE A 61 -4.11 15.76 22.39
N GLY A 62 -5.43 15.68 22.46
CA GLY A 62 -6.15 15.33 23.67
C GLY A 62 -6.11 13.82 23.95
N LEU A 63 -6.29 13.44 25.21
CA LEU A 63 -6.34 12.03 25.63
C LEU A 63 -7.51 11.25 25.01
N THR A 64 -8.50 11.95 24.48
CA THR A 64 -9.70 11.39 23.82
C THR A 64 -9.65 11.52 22.31
N ASP A 65 -8.63 12.17 21.75
CA ASP A 65 -8.49 12.30 20.28
C ASP A 65 -8.29 10.91 19.67
N PRO A 66 -9.00 10.57 18.59
CA PRO A 66 -8.94 9.24 17.97
C PRO A 66 -7.53 8.81 17.57
N GLU A 67 -6.72 9.72 17.05
CA GLU A 67 -5.33 9.47 16.64
C GLU A 67 -4.45 9.14 17.84
N TYR A 68 -4.67 9.81 18.98
CA TYR A 68 -3.95 9.51 20.23
C TYR A 68 -4.30 8.11 20.74
N LEU A 69 -5.59 7.77 20.80
CA LEU A 69 -6.05 6.46 21.25
C LEU A 69 -5.54 5.33 20.33
N ALA A 70 -5.54 5.55 19.03
CA ALA A 70 -4.98 4.63 18.06
C ALA A 70 -3.45 4.50 18.23
N ALA A 71 -2.73 5.61 18.48
CA ALA A 71 -1.30 5.58 18.74
C ALA A 71 -0.95 4.83 20.03
N VAL A 72 -1.75 4.94 21.08
CA VAL A 72 -1.60 4.13 22.31
C VAL A 72 -1.67 2.63 21.97
N LYS A 73 -2.65 2.20 21.16
CA LYS A 73 -2.74 0.80 20.69
C LYS A 73 -1.53 0.39 19.85
N TYR A 74 -1.07 1.27 18.97
CA TYR A 74 0.09 1.02 18.11
C TYR A 74 1.36 0.82 18.92
N PHE A 75 1.70 1.73 19.82
CA PHE A 75 2.93 1.67 20.62
C PHE A 75 2.89 0.64 21.76
N SER A 76 1.73 0.12 22.12
CA SER A 76 1.62 -0.93 23.14
C SER A 76 2.00 -2.32 22.66
N GLN A 77 2.25 -2.50 21.36
CA GLN A 77 2.56 -3.81 20.79
C GLN A 77 3.97 -4.31 21.17
N VAL A 78 4.15 -5.63 21.13
CA VAL A 78 5.43 -6.27 21.43
C VAL A 78 5.86 -7.17 20.24
N PRO A 79 7.00 -6.86 19.59
CA PRO A 79 7.93 -5.74 19.85
C PRO A 79 7.29 -4.37 19.59
N THR A 80 7.69 -3.38 20.37
CA THR A 80 7.19 -2.00 20.21
C THR A 80 7.75 -1.36 18.94
N PRO A 81 6.91 -0.84 18.02
CA PRO A 81 7.38 -0.12 16.86
C PRO A 81 8.07 1.20 17.25
N THR A 82 9.12 1.57 16.51
CA THR A 82 9.97 2.73 16.84
C THR A 82 9.34 4.06 16.41
N TYR A 83 8.64 4.07 15.27
CA TYR A 83 8.10 5.29 14.67
C TYR A 83 6.65 5.09 14.26
N LEU A 84 5.85 6.13 14.46
CA LEU A 84 4.49 6.26 13.94
C LEU A 84 4.39 7.56 13.16
N TYR A 85 3.90 7.49 11.95
CA TYR A 85 3.46 8.64 11.17
C TYR A 85 1.98 8.87 11.42
N VAL A 86 1.61 10.10 11.73
CA VAL A 86 0.20 10.49 11.91
C VAL A 86 -0.14 11.45 10.78
N GLY A 87 -1.11 11.07 9.96
CA GLY A 87 -1.60 11.83 8.82
C GLY A 87 -2.93 12.50 9.14
N ARG A 88 -3.17 13.66 8.55
CA ARG A 88 -4.44 14.39 8.65
C ARG A 88 -5.25 14.24 7.38
N GLN A 89 -6.48 13.76 7.48
CA GLN A 89 -7.52 13.88 6.46
C GLN A 89 -8.21 15.24 6.59
N ASP A 90 -8.46 15.92 5.48
CA ASP A 90 -9.23 17.16 5.46
C ASP A 90 -10.73 16.86 5.35
N LYS A 91 -11.48 17.16 6.40
CA LYS A 91 -12.95 17.00 6.43
C LYS A 91 -13.69 18.27 6.00
N VAL A 92 -12.98 19.33 5.63
CA VAL A 92 -13.62 20.54 5.07
C VAL A 92 -14.10 20.22 3.68
N ALA A 93 -15.38 20.45 3.40
CA ALA A 93 -15.94 20.31 2.06
C ALA A 93 -15.40 21.44 1.17
N SER A 94 -14.45 21.13 0.32
CA SER A 94 -13.78 22.09 -0.56
C SER A 94 -13.29 21.47 -1.87
N LYS A 95 -13.68 20.24 -2.15
CA LYS A 95 -13.34 19.53 -3.38
C LYS A 95 -14.58 19.44 -4.28
N ILE A 96 -14.41 19.70 -5.58
CA ILE A 96 -15.51 19.59 -6.54
C ILE A 96 -16.06 18.16 -6.51
N ASP A 97 -17.36 18.03 -6.27
CA ASP A 97 -18.07 16.74 -6.26
C ASP A 97 -18.96 16.62 -7.50
N THR A 98 -19.88 17.55 -7.67
CA THR A 98 -20.80 17.56 -8.82
C THR A 98 -20.80 18.91 -9.52
N VAL A 99 -20.90 18.84 -10.84
CA VAL A 99 -20.88 20.00 -11.72
C VAL A 99 -21.92 19.89 -12.81
N SER A 100 -22.36 21.02 -13.30
CA SER A 100 -23.14 21.13 -14.53
C SER A 100 -22.56 22.20 -15.45
N VAL A 101 -22.80 22.09 -16.76
CA VAL A 101 -22.44 23.13 -17.72
C VAL A 101 -23.44 24.26 -17.60
N ALA A 102 -22.97 25.49 -17.35
CA ALA A 102 -23.78 26.68 -17.25
C ALA A 102 -23.89 27.37 -18.61
N ALA A 103 -22.80 27.46 -19.37
CA ALA A 103 -22.79 27.86 -20.77
C ALA A 103 -21.85 26.94 -21.55
N ALA A 104 -22.32 26.45 -22.68
CA ALA A 104 -21.60 25.49 -23.51
C ALA A 104 -20.29 26.03 -24.12
N GLY A 105 -20.18 27.34 -24.26
CA GLY A 105 -19.12 27.96 -25.04
C GLY A 105 -19.26 27.60 -26.52
N GLY A 106 -18.20 27.73 -27.25
CA GLY A 106 -18.16 27.41 -28.68
C GLY A 106 -17.82 28.61 -29.55
N ALA A 107 -17.67 28.37 -30.86
CA ALA A 107 -17.41 29.39 -31.87
C ALA A 107 -16.12 30.22 -31.64
N GLY A 108 -14.99 29.54 -31.55
CA GLY A 108 -13.66 30.07 -31.85
C GLY A 108 -13.13 29.41 -33.12
N SER A 109 -11.90 29.71 -33.52
CA SER A 109 -11.24 29.02 -34.63
C SER A 109 -10.98 27.52 -34.33
N ASP A 110 -11.09 27.10 -33.08
CA ASP A 110 -10.91 25.75 -32.61
C ASP A 110 -12.04 25.40 -31.64
N ASP A 111 -12.86 24.42 -32.00
CA ASP A 111 -13.95 23.91 -31.16
C ASP A 111 -13.43 23.05 -29.99
N TYR A 112 -14.30 22.81 -29.00
CA TYR A 112 -14.02 21.80 -27.96
C TYR A 112 -14.02 20.40 -28.55
N HIS A 113 -13.22 19.54 -27.95
CA HIS A 113 -13.18 18.13 -28.29
C HIS A 113 -13.52 17.26 -27.07
N VAL A 114 -14.13 16.10 -27.34
CA VAL A 114 -14.35 15.10 -26.28
C VAL A 114 -12.99 14.67 -25.74
N GLY A 115 -12.83 14.78 -24.44
CA GLY A 115 -11.57 14.46 -23.75
C GLY A 115 -10.75 15.67 -23.35
N ASP A 116 -11.07 16.87 -23.83
CA ASP A 116 -10.39 18.11 -23.42
C ASP A 116 -10.48 18.31 -21.91
N ILE A 117 -9.42 18.89 -21.35
CA ILE A 117 -9.34 19.19 -19.91
C ILE A 117 -9.64 20.67 -19.68
N LEU A 118 -10.68 20.92 -18.93
CA LEU A 118 -11.10 22.25 -18.50
C LEU A 118 -10.60 22.51 -17.08
N THR A 119 -9.77 23.51 -16.88
CA THR A 119 -9.38 23.97 -15.54
C THR A 119 -10.43 24.95 -15.03
N VAL A 120 -10.98 24.70 -13.85
CA VAL A 120 -12.00 25.55 -13.22
C VAL A 120 -11.34 26.73 -12.52
N VAL A 121 -11.80 27.93 -12.78
CA VAL A 121 -11.27 29.18 -12.21
C VAL A 121 -12.23 29.70 -11.14
N GLN A 122 -11.84 29.57 -9.86
CA GLN A 122 -12.51 30.14 -8.70
C GLN A 122 -11.49 30.80 -7.78
N SER A 123 -11.79 31.96 -7.23
CA SER A 123 -10.87 32.70 -6.35
C SER A 123 -10.58 31.88 -5.08
N GLY A 124 -9.30 31.70 -4.75
CA GLY A 124 -8.87 30.93 -3.57
C GLY A 124 -8.84 29.41 -3.76
N ALA A 125 -9.32 28.91 -4.89
CA ALA A 125 -9.29 27.49 -5.24
C ALA A 125 -8.19 27.14 -6.25
N SER A 126 -7.81 25.87 -6.31
CA SER A 126 -6.77 25.40 -7.23
C SER A 126 -6.87 23.91 -7.55
N GLY A 127 -6.34 23.52 -8.72
CA GLY A 127 -6.16 22.13 -9.13
C GLY A 127 -7.44 21.40 -9.55
N GLY A 128 -8.59 22.06 -9.57
CA GLY A 128 -9.84 21.49 -10.07
C GLY A 128 -9.86 21.43 -11.59
N THR A 129 -10.04 20.25 -12.16
CA THR A 129 -10.15 20.06 -13.60
C THR A 129 -11.33 19.16 -13.95
N LEU A 130 -11.94 19.43 -15.08
CA LEU A 130 -13.05 18.67 -15.64
C LEU A 130 -12.63 18.12 -17.00
N ARG A 131 -13.19 16.99 -17.37
CA ARG A 131 -13.02 16.42 -18.71
C ARG A 131 -14.30 16.57 -19.50
N VAL A 132 -14.20 17.06 -20.73
CA VAL A 132 -15.33 17.12 -21.65
C VAL A 132 -15.78 15.70 -21.99
N ALA A 133 -17.03 15.38 -21.66
CA ALA A 133 -17.61 14.07 -21.89
C ALA A 133 -18.41 14.01 -23.20
N THR A 134 -19.21 15.06 -23.48
CA THR A 134 -19.97 15.16 -24.73
C THR A 134 -20.02 16.60 -25.20
N LEU A 135 -20.19 16.79 -26.50
CA LEU A 135 -20.41 18.09 -27.15
C LEU A 135 -21.87 18.27 -27.54
N ASP A 136 -22.30 19.49 -27.67
CA ASP A 136 -23.58 19.83 -28.28
C ASP A 136 -23.47 19.84 -29.83
N GLY A 137 -24.59 20.12 -30.52
CA GLY A 137 -24.62 20.13 -31.99
C GLY A 137 -23.87 21.30 -32.64
N SER A 138 -23.30 22.21 -31.85
CA SER A 138 -22.62 23.43 -32.28
C SER A 138 -21.13 23.44 -31.91
N GLY A 139 -20.59 22.33 -31.41
CA GLY A 139 -19.19 22.23 -30.99
C GLY A 139 -18.93 22.76 -29.56
N GLY A 140 -19.96 23.16 -28.83
CA GLY A 140 -19.87 23.55 -27.44
C GLY A 140 -19.90 22.35 -26.49
N VAL A 141 -19.52 22.58 -25.23
CA VAL A 141 -19.51 21.54 -24.19
C VAL A 141 -20.93 21.24 -23.73
N ALA A 142 -21.42 20.02 -23.93
CA ALA A 142 -22.73 19.60 -23.44
C ALA A 142 -22.65 19.00 -22.03
N THR A 143 -21.67 18.10 -21.76
CA THR A 143 -21.48 17.49 -20.43
C THR A 143 -20.01 17.36 -20.09
N VAL A 144 -19.73 17.42 -18.79
CA VAL A 144 -18.38 17.24 -18.23
C VAL A 144 -18.38 16.23 -17.10
N THR A 145 -17.23 15.65 -16.84
CA THR A 145 -16.96 14.81 -15.66
C THR A 145 -15.83 15.41 -14.85
N VAL A 146 -15.87 15.25 -13.52
CA VAL A 146 -14.76 15.69 -12.66
C VAL A 146 -13.55 14.81 -12.94
N ASN A 147 -12.45 15.44 -13.40
CA ASN A 147 -11.18 14.76 -13.64
C ASN A 147 -10.27 14.84 -12.41
N THR A 148 -10.13 16.05 -11.86
CA THR A 148 -9.44 16.28 -10.60
C THR A 148 -10.30 17.21 -9.75
N PRO A 149 -10.67 16.83 -8.51
CA PRO A 149 -11.60 17.61 -7.70
C PRO A 149 -11.00 18.91 -7.15
N GLY A 150 -9.67 19.05 -7.17
CA GLY A 150 -8.99 20.24 -6.65
C GLY A 150 -9.20 20.47 -5.14
N THR A 151 -8.98 21.70 -4.70
CA THR A 151 -9.16 22.13 -3.31
C THR A 151 -9.49 23.61 -3.22
N GLY A 152 -10.21 24.02 -2.17
CA GLY A 152 -10.59 25.43 -1.95
C GLY A 152 -11.86 25.84 -2.69
N TYR A 153 -12.56 24.94 -3.37
CA TYR A 153 -13.79 25.21 -4.10
C TYR A 153 -15.00 25.33 -3.18
N SER A 154 -15.96 26.10 -3.61
CA SER A 154 -17.31 26.24 -3.03
C SER A 154 -18.35 26.17 -4.15
N ASP A 155 -19.61 25.93 -3.78
CA ASP A 155 -20.72 25.98 -4.71
C ASP A 155 -20.82 27.38 -5.33
N GLU A 156 -20.75 27.47 -6.65
CA GLU A 156 -20.81 28.72 -7.38
C GLU A 156 -21.30 28.49 -8.82
N VAL A 157 -22.02 29.47 -9.36
CA VAL A 157 -22.64 29.43 -10.68
C VAL A 157 -21.83 30.26 -11.70
N GLY A 158 -21.64 29.70 -12.89
CA GLY A 158 -21.06 30.44 -14.02
C GLY A 158 -19.55 30.65 -13.92
N LEU A 159 -18.85 29.76 -13.25
CA LEU A 159 -17.39 29.78 -13.15
C LEU A 159 -16.72 29.61 -14.52
N ALA A 160 -15.77 30.49 -14.80
CA ALA A 160 -14.98 30.41 -16.02
C ALA A 160 -14.10 29.15 -16.05
N THR A 161 -13.86 28.66 -17.26
CA THR A 161 -12.92 27.55 -17.49
C THR A 161 -11.83 27.95 -18.47
N THR A 162 -10.65 27.34 -18.33
CA THR A 162 -9.58 27.40 -19.34
C THR A 162 -9.32 25.98 -19.85
N VAL A 163 -9.16 25.85 -21.18
CA VAL A 163 -9.00 24.54 -21.84
C VAL A 163 -7.53 24.23 -22.11
N SER A 164 -7.16 22.96 -22.05
CA SER A 164 -5.85 22.47 -22.44
C SER A 164 -5.99 21.10 -23.15
N PRO A 165 -5.40 20.92 -24.36
CA PRO A 165 -4.69 21.93 -25.16
C PRO A 165 -5.61 23.12 -25.55
N ALA A 166 -5.01 24.22 -25.97
CA ALA A 166 -5.79 25.43 -26.38
C ALA A 166 -6.79 25.07 -27.47
N GLY A 167 -8.03 25.55 -27.32
CA GLY A 167 -9.15 25.25 -28.20
C GLY A 167 -10.36 26.13 -27.85
N GLY A 168 -11.53 25.53 -27.73
CA GLY A 168 -12.78 26.21 -27.47
C GLY A 168 -12.76 27.26 -26.35
N LEU A 169 -13.61 28.26 -26.45
CA LEU A 169 -13.70 29.38 -25.52
C LEU A 169 -15.12 29.55 -24.96
N GLY A 170 -15.20 30.16 -23.79
CA GLY A 170 -16.48 30.64 -23.22
C GLY A 170 -17.30 29.56 -22.50
N CYS A 171 -16.81 28.36 -22.33
CA CYS A 171 -17.49 27.38 -21.49
C CYS A 171 -17.43 27.86 -20.03
N THR A 172 -18.60 27.90 -19.39
CA THR A 172 -18.70 28.11 -17.93
C THR A 172 -19.42 26.97 -17.29
N ILE A 173 -19.08 26.70 -16.03
CA ILE A 173 -19.66 25.60 -15.26
C ILE A 173 -20.28 26.13 -13.96
N THR A 174 -21.18 25.34 -13.41
CA THR A 174 -21.71 25.52 -12.07
C THR A 174 -21.21 24.37 -11.20
N ILE A 175 -20.57 24.67 -10.09
CA ILE A 175 -20.33 23.68 -9.03
C ILE A 175 -21.61 23.55 -8.23
N THR A 176 -22.24 22.38 -8.29
CA THR A 176 -23.52 22.09 -7.62
C THR A 176 -23.36 21.44 -6.27
N ALA A 177 -22.20 20.84 -6.02
CA ALA A 177 -21.83 20.36 -4.70
C ALA A 177 -20.30 20.26 -4.56
N VAL A 178 -19.83 20.54 -3.35
CA VAL A 178 -18.46 20.24 -2.90
C VAL A 178 -18.48 19.15 -1.83
N ARG A 179 -17.42 18.36 -1.76
CA ARG A 179 -17.23 17.31 -0.76
C ARG A 179 -15.93 17.48 0.02
N ALA A 180 -15.85 16.79 1.15
CA ALA A 180 -14.61 16.62 1.88
C ALA A 180 -13.65 15.66 1.13
N GLU A 181 -12.42 15.63 1.56
CA GLU A 181 -11.42 14.67 1.10
C GLU A 181 -11.83 13.24 1.45
N THR A 182 -11.74 12.32 0.48
CA THR A 182 -11.91 10.90 0.75
C THR A 182 -10.73 10.34 1.52
N THR A 183 -10.89 9.17 2.13
CA THR A 183 -9.80 8.50 2.86
C THR A 183 -8.64 8.10 1.95
N ALA A 184 -8.92 7.67 0.73
CA ALA A 184 -7.91 7.34 -0.28
C ALA A 184 -7.14 8.58 -0.77
N GLU A 185 -7.83 9.71 -0.96
CA GLU A 185 -7.17 10.99 -1.28
C GLU A 185 -6.28 11.44 -0.12
N ALA A 186 -6.71 11.23 1.14
CA ALA A 186 -5.88 11.53 2.30
C ALA A 186 -4.62 10.66 2.36
N LEU A 187 -4.72 9.36 2.03
CA LEU A 187 -3.55 8.49 1.89
C LEU A 187 -2.60 8.99 0.81
N ALA A 188 -3.12 9.39 -0.36
CA ALA A 188 -2.33 9.96 -1.44
C ALA A 188 -1.63 11.26 -1.03
N ALA A 189 -2.33 12.15 -0.34
CA ALA A 189 -1.77 13.40 0.17
C ALA A 189 -0.71 13.16 1.25
N CYS A 190 -0.93 12.20 2.15
CA CYS A 190 0.06 11.78 3.14
C CYS A 190 1.30 11.17 2.49
N ARG A 191 1.14 10.41 1.40
CA ARG A 191 2.27 9.87 0.62
C ARG A 191 3.04 10.97 -0.10
N ALA A 192 2.36 11.97 -0.65
CA ALA A 192 3.01 13.13 -1.26
C ALA A 192 3.81 13.96 -0.25
N ALA A 193 3.32 14.06 1.00
CA ALA A 193 4.03 14.76 2.08
C ALA A 193 5.21 13.93 2.64
N SER A 194 5.09 12.61 2.70
CA SER A 194 6.14 11.73 3.22
C SER A 194 6.05 10.33 2.61
N SER A 195 7.15 9.88 2.01
CA SER A 195 7.28 8.50 1.51
C SER A 195 7.85 7.53 2.57
N ALA A 196 8.08 7.98 3.80
CA ALA A 196 8.84 7.25 4.82
C ALA A 196 8.00 6.28 5.68
N TRP A 197 6.87 5.79 5.19
CA TRP A 197 6.04 4.78 5.84
C TRP A 197 5.66 3.67 4.85
N TYR A 198 5.40 2.47 5.37
CA TYR A 198 5.07 1.29 4.55
C TYR A 198 3.62 0.88 4.68
N ALA A 199 3.10 0.72 5.87
CA ALA A 199 1.73 0.29 6.10
C ALA A 199 0.86 1.43 6.63
N ALA A 200 -0.42 1.43 6.28
CA ALA A 200 -1.37 2.46 6.68
C ALA A 200 -2.62 1.87 7.34
N TYR A 201 -3.15 2.61 8.31
CA TYR A 201 -4.45 2.43 8.93
C TYR A 201 -5.23 3.74 8.87
N VAL A 202 -6.50 3.69 8.54
CA VAL A 202 -7.37 4.87 8.50
C VAL A 202 -8.45 4.74 9.56
N ILE A 203 -8.51 5.72 10.45
CA ILE A 203 -9.47 5.74 11.58
C ILE A 203 -10.89 5.97 11.06
N GLY A 204 -11.82 5.13 11.52
CA GLY A 204 -13.24 5.28 11.25
C GLY A 204 -13.63 5.11 9.77
N ALA A 205 -12.81 4.41 9.01
CA ALA A 205 -13.13 4.06 7.62
C ALA A 205 -14.35 3.13 7.57
N ALA A 206 -15.31 3.48 6.72
CA ALA A 206 -16.46 2.61 6.43
C ALA A 206 -16.07 1.54 5.39
N LYS A 207 -16.95 0.58 5.14
CA LYS A 207 -16.72 -0.50 4.15
C LYS A 207 -16.34 0.03 2.76
N ALA A 208 -17.01 1.07 2.27
CA ALA A 208 -16.68 1.70 0.99
C ALA A 208 -15.29 2.35 1.00
N ASP A 209 -14.90 2.97 2.13
CA ASP A 209 -13.58 3.56 2.30
C ASP A 209 -12.49 2.48 2.32
N HIS A 210 -12.73 1.32 2.93
CA HIS A 210 -11.77 0.21 2.93
C HIS A 210 -11.46 -0.26 1.51
N ILE A 211 -12.46 -0.32 0.61
CA ILE A 211 -12.26 -0.70 -0.79
C ILE A 211 -11.39 0.33 -1.51
N LEU A 212 -11.67 1.63 -1.33
CA LEU A 212 -10.90 2.70 -1.95
C LEU A 212 -9.46 2.78 -1.43
N ASN A 213 -9.27 2.61 -0.11
CA ASN A 213 -7.95 2.60 0.53
C ASN A 213 -7.11 1.40 0.08
N ALA A 214 -7.73 0.22 -0.02
CA ALA A 214 -7.11 -0.99 -0.52
C ALA A 214 -6.67 -0.81 -1.99
N ALA A 215 -7.56 -0.28 -2.85
CA ALA A 215 -7.25 0.02 -4.25
C ALA A 215 -6.09 1.00 -4.39
N TRP A 216 -6.06 2.04 -3.55
CA TRP A 216 -4.96 3.00 -3.55
C TRP A 216 -3.63 2.34 -3.14
N CYS A 217 -3.62 1.53 -2.08
CA CYS A 217 -2.41 0.83 -1.63
C CYS A 217 -1.90 -0.18 -2.66
N GLU A 218 -2.80 -0.83 -3.41
CA GLU A 218 -2.43 -1.76 -4.48
C GLU A 218 -1.69 -1.06 -5.62
N ALA A 219 -2.08 0.18 -5.95
CA ALA A 219 -1.48 0.99 -7.01
C ALA A 219 -0.30 1.86 -6.52
N ALA A 220 -0.07 1.97 -5.22
CA ALA A 220 0.86 2.94 -4.65
C ALA A 220 2.32 2.65 -4.98
N THR A 221 3.05 3.73 -5.27
CA THR A 221 4.52 3.73 -5.38
C THR A 221 5.08 4.81 -4.46
N PRO A 222 6.00 4.46 -3.53
CA PRO A 222 6.52 3.13 -3.20
C PRO A 222 5.46 2.16 -2.67
N TYR A 223 5.77 0.89 -2.63
CA TYR A 223 4.88 -0.15 -2.11
C TYR A 223 4.29 0.23 -0.76
N SER A 224 2.99 -0.01 -0.62
CA SER A 224 2.24 0.27 0.60
C SER A 224 1.30 -0.88 0.91
N THR A 225 1.04 -1.09 2.19
CA THR A 225 0.09 -2.10 2.66
C THR A 225 -1.01 -1.42 3.46
N TYR A 226 -2.26 -1.82 3.26
CA TYR A 226 -3.40 -1.33 3.99
C TYR A 226 -3.82 -2.34 5.06
N LEU A 227 -3.80 -1.92 6.32
CA LEU A 227 -4.24 -2.72 7.46
C LEU A 227 -5.51 -2.09 8.03
N TYR A 228 -6.54 -2.90 8.31
CA TYR A 228 -7.82 -2.39 8.77
C TYR A 228 -8.49 -3.33 9.76
N ASP A 229 -9.40 -2.80 10.53
CA ASP A 229 -10.34 -3.53 11.37
C ASP A 229 -11.76 -3.36 10.84
N THR A 230 -12.58 -4.35 11.05
CA THR A 230 -14.00 -4.31 10.72
C THR A 230 -14.82 -5.15 11.69
N ALA A 231 -16.03 -4.68 11.99
CA ALA A 231 -17.03 -5.43 12.72
C ALA A 231 -18.24 -5.77 11.82
N ASP A 232 -17.99 -5.95 10.50
CA ASP A 232 -19.01 -6.26 9.52
C ASP A 232 -19.72 -7.59 9.87
N SER A 233 -21.00 -7.52 10.19
CA SER A 233 -21.82 -8.69 10.53
C SER A 233 -21.92 -9.70 9.41
N ASP A 234 -21.84 -9.24 8.15
CA ASP A 234 -21.88 -10.09 6.97
C ASP A 234 -20.63 -10.99 6.90
N ALA A 235 -19.49 -10.53 7.42
CA ALA A 235 -18.28 -11.34 7.51
C ALA A 235 -18.43 -12.53 8.49
N ARG A 236 -19.16 -12.33 9.61
CA ARG A 236 -19.50 -13.43 10.53
C ARG A 236 -20.44 -14.43 9.89
N ALA A 237 -21.45 -13.93 9.22
CA ALA A 237 -22.47 -14.77 8.57
C ALA A 237 -21.95 -15.52 7.34
N GLY A 238 -20.78 -15.13 6.80
CA GLY A 238 -20.23 -15.68 5.55
C GLY A 238 -21.10 -15.33 4.34
N THR A 239 -21.78 -14.17 4.39
CA THR A 239 -22.62 -13.72 3.28
C THR A 239 -21.74 -13.05 2.21
N ALA A 240 -22.13 -13.25 0.95
CA ALA A 240 -21.45 -12.61 -0.18
C ALA A 240 -21.45 -11.07 -0.02
N SER A 241 -20.47 -10.43 -0.59
CA SER A 241 -20.26 -8.97 -0.53
C SER A 241 -19.90 -8.40 0.85
N ASN A 242 -19.52 -9.21 1.85
CA ASN A 242 -18.80 -8.67 3.01
C ASN A 242 -17.46 -8.06 2.58
N ILE A 243 -16.83 -7.29 3.48
CA ILE A 243 -15.59 -6.58 3.08
C ILE A 243 -14.46 -7.53 2.69
N PHE A 244 -14.30 -8.68 3.38
CA PHE A 244 -13.26 -9.65 3.07
C PHE A 244 -13.51 -10.32 1.71
N ASP A 245 -14.75 -10.78 1.45
CA ASP A 245 -15.16 -11.36 0.16
C ASP A 245 -14.97 -10.35 -0.99
N THR A 246 -15.34 -9.09 -0.78
CA THR A 246 -15.17 -8.03 -1.78
C THR A 246 -13.70 -7.84 -2.15
N LEU A 247 -12.80 -7.71 -1.17
CA LEU A 247 -11.37 -7.51 -1.44
C LEU A 247 -10.70 -8.77 -1.99
N LYS A 248 -11.14 -9.96 -1.58
CA LYS A 248 -10.74 -11.25 -2.15
C LYS A 248 -11.14 -11.35 -3.61
N GLY A 249 -12.38 -10.97 -3.96
CA GLY A 249 -12.86 -10.94 -5.34
C GLY A 249 -12.06 -10.00 -6.25
N LEU A 250 -11.57 -8.89 -5.70
CA LEU A 250 -10.66 -7.97 -6.39
C LEU A 250 -9.20 -8.47 -6.44
N SER A 251 -8.89 -9.59 -5.76
CA SER A 251 -7.56 -10.21 -5.70
C SER A 251 -6.46 -9.27 -5.21
N TYR A 252 -6.78 -8.34 -4.30
CA TYR A 252 -5.81 -7.38 -3.78
C TYR A 252 -4.73 -8.05 -2.94
N THR A 253 -3.48 -7.74 -3.23
CA THR A 253 -2.29 -8.39 -2.62
C THR A 253 -1.77 -7.64 -1.41
N ARG A 254 -2.21 -6.39 -1.20
CA ARG A 254 -1.62 -5.44 -0.25
C ARG A 254 -2.59 -4.97 0.84
N SER A 255 -3.62 -5.76 1.10
CA SER A 255 -4.61 -5.44 2.14
C SER A 255 -4.79 -6.61 3.09
N MET A 256 -4.77 -6.35 4.41
CA MET A 256 -4.99 -7.33 5.46
C MET A 256 -5.97 -6.74 6.49
N GLY A 257 -7.07 -7.42 6.73
CA GLY A 257 -8.07 -6.99 7.69
C GLY A 257 -8.19 -7.94 8.88
N VAL A 258 -8.63 -7.41 10.01
CA VAL A 258 -9.01 -8.19 11.19
C VAL A 258 -10.48 -7.94 11.53
N TYR A 259 -11.22 -9.00 11.77
CA TYR A 259 -12.54 -8.87 12.38
C TYR A 259 -12.35 -8.53 13.86
N SER A 260 -12.81 -7.36 14.28
CA SER A 260 -12.80 -6.95 15.68
C SER A 260 -13.84 -5.89 15.97
N THR A 261 -14.47 -6.03 17.14
CA THR A 261 -15.36 -5.03 17.75
C THR A 261 -14.61 -4.06 18.67
N THR A 262 -13.33 -4.37 18.96
CA THR A 262 -12.46 -3.47 19.74
C THR A 262 -12.08 -2.26 18.90
N THR A 263 -12.38 -1.07 19.41
CA THR A 263 -12.03 0.20 18.76
C THR A 263 -10.52 0.30 18.53
N TYR A 264 -10.12 0.68 17.32
CA TYR A 264 -8.72 0.81 16.88
C TYR A 264 -7.93 -0.51 16.89
N ALA A 265 -8.59 -1.65 16.71
CA ALA A 265 -7.89 -2.94 16.55
C ALA A 265 -6.94 -2.95 15.35
N GLY A 266 -7.30 -2.25 14.27
CA GLY A 266 -6.43 -2.06 13.11
C GLY A 266 -5.14 -1.29 13.43
N ALA A 267 -5.18 -0.34 14.37
CA ALA A 267 -3.97 0.33 14.84
C ALA A 267 -3.06 -0.62 15.67
N ALA A 268 -3.65 -1.51 16.48
CA ALA A 268 -2.89 -2.56 17.17
C ALA A 268 -2.27 -3.55 16.15
N LEU A 269 -3.04 -3.97 15.14
CA LEU A 269 -2.55 -4.80 14.05
C LEU A 269 -1.38 -4.11 13.31
N LEU A 270 -1.53 -2.83 12.97
CA LEU A 270 -0.47 -2.02 12.36
C LEU A 270 0.77 -1.97 13.27
N GLY A 271 0.62 -1.72 14.56
CA GLY A 271 1.72 -1.68 15.51
C GLY A 271 2.46 -3.03 15.62
N ARG A 272 1.69 -4.13 15.64
CA ARG A 272 2.27 -5.48 15.67
C ARG A 272 3.02 -5.81 14.38
N ALA A 273 2.46 -5.44 13.22
CA ALA A 273 3.08 -5.64 11.92
C ALA A 273 4.36 -4.79 11.75
N MET A 274 4.37 -3.57 12.26
CA MET A 274 5.50 -2.62 12.13
C MET A 274 6.52 -2.73 13.26
N GLY A 275 6.28 -3.56 14.28
CA GLY A 275 7.23 -3.84 15.36
C GLY A 275 8.47 -4.65 14.94
N LEU A 276 8.67 -4.87 13.65
CA LEU A 276 9.80 -5.59 13.06
C LEU A 276 11.13 -4.86 13.24
N ASN A 277 12.12 -5.59 13.71
CA ASN A 277 13.52 -5.16 13.60
C ASN A 277 14.19 -5.86 12.42
N THR A 278 14.13 -5.24 11.25
CA THR A 278 14.65 -5.78 9.98
C THR A 278 16.18 -5.92 9.93
N GLY A 279 16.91 -5.36 10.91
CA GLY A 279 18.35 -5.46 11.03
C GLY A 279 18.85 -6.72 11.75
N LEU A 280 17.97 -7.50 12.37
CA LEU A 280 18.33 -8.70 13.10
C LEU A 280 18.27 -9.96 12.23
N SER A 281 19.08 -10.96 12.60
CA SER A 281 18.95 -12.30 12.06
C SER A 281 17.61 -12.93 12.50
N ASN A 282 17.05 -13.78 11.65
CA ASN A 282 15.75 -14.43 11.88
C ASN A 282 14.62 -13.43 12.23
N SER A 283 14.63 -12.26 11.58
CA SER A 283 13.63 -11.22 11.81
C SER A 283 12.36 -11.39 10.97
N ALA A 284 12.36 -12.25 9.97
CA ALA A 284 11.16 -12.63 9.24
C ALA A 284 10.22 -13.39 10.19
N TYR A 285 8.97 -12.94 10.31
CA TYR A 285 7.99 -13.56 11.20
C TYR A 285 6.60 -13.61 10.56
N ILE A 286 5.84 -14.64 10.91
CA ILE A 286 4.43 -14.75 10.54
C ILE A 286 3.56 -13.92 11.48
N MET A 287 2.41 -13.42 10.98
CA MET A 287 1.43 -12.74 11.82
C MET A 287 0.59 -13.74 12.66
N ASP A 288 0.47 -14.97 12.18
CA ASP A 288 -0.25 -16.02 12.91
C ASP A 288 0.33 -16.25 14.32
N PHE A 289 -0.52 -16.62 15.27
CA PHE A 289 -0.19 -16.83 16.69
C PHE A 289 0.33 -15.58 17.43
N LYS A 290 0.16 -14.39 16.89
CA LYS A 290 0.63 -13.16 17.56
C LYS A 290 -0.46 -12.56 18.43
N ASN A 291 -0.03 -12.08 19.61
CA ASN A 291 -0.90 -11.34 20.52
C ASN A 291 -1.04 -9.87 20.01
N LEU A 292 -2.26 -9.33 20.07
CA LEU A 292 -2.56 -7.92 19.86
C LEU A 292 -2.86 -7.28 21.20
N VAL A 293 -1.88 -6.59 21.76
CA VAL A 293 -2.01 -5.95 23.09
C VAL A 293 -3.11 -4.89 23.07
N GLY A 294 -4.00 -4.96 24.04
CA GLY A 294 -5.10 -4.01 24.19
C GLY A 294 -6.30 -4.28 23.25
N VAL A 295 -6.31 -5.39 22.52
CA VAL A 295 -7.46 -5.88 21.75
C VAL A 295 -8.10 -7.04 22.54
N VAL A 296 -9.41 -7.08 22.59
CA VAL A 296 -10.16 -8.16 23.23
C VAL A 296 -10.32 -9.30 22.21
N ALA A 297 -10.08 -10.54 22.63
CA ALA A 297 -10.36 -11.69 21.79
C ALA A 297 -11.86 -11.79 21.51
N GLU A 298 -12.25 -11.87 20.26
CA GLU A 298 -13.65 -11.69 19.83
C GLU A 298 -14.58 -12.82 20.29
N ASN A 299 -14.06 -14.00 20.60
CA ASN A 299 -14.84 -15.09 21.21
C ASN A 299 -15.05 -14.91 22.73
N LEU A 300 -14.52 -13.83 23.33
CA LEU A 300 -14.75 -13.42 24.72
C LEU A 300 -15.63 -12.17 24.83
N VAL A 301 -16.03 -11.57 23.71
CA VAL A 301 -16.90 -10.38 23.70
C VAL A 301 -18.35 -10.80 23.99
N LEU A 302 -18.90 -10.31 25.10
CA LEU A 302 -20.26 -10.68 25.55
C LEU A 302 -21.32 -9.64 25.18
N THR A 303 -20.92 -8.52 24.57
CA THR A 303 -21.79 -7.39 24.21
C THR A 303 -22.02 -7.34 22.69
N GLY A 304 -23.02 -6.57 22.27
CA GLY A 304 -23.34 -6.40 20.85
C GLY A 304 -23.83 -7.69 20.21
N ALA A 305 -23.17 -8.15 19.16
CA ALA A 305 -23.51 -9.39 18.45
C ALA A 305 -23.09 -10.67 19.21
N GLY A 306 -22.50 -10.53 20.40
CA GLY A 306 -21.97 -11.63 21.20
C GLY A 306 -20.66 -12.21 20.67
N PRO A 307 -20.12 -13.25 21.36
CA PRO A 307 -18.85 -13.84 21.02
C PRO A 307 -18.83 -14.49 19.64
N LEU A 308 -17.67 -14.48 18.98
CA LEU A 308 -17.46 -15.26 17.76
C LEU A 308 -17.56 -16.76 18.08
N THR A 309 -18.32 -17.47 17.29
CA THR A 309 -18.35 -18.94 17.29
C THR A 309 -17.26 -19.51 16.37
N GLU A 310 -16.96 -20.79 16.47
CA GLU A 310 -16.02 -21.45 15.55
C GLU A 310 -16.49 -21.33 14.08
N ASN A 311 -17.80 -21.42 13.83
CA ASN A 311 -18.37 -21.28 12.51
C ASN A 311 -18.18 -19.87 11.95
N ASP A 312 -18.32 -18.81 12.78
CA ASP A 312 -18.04 -17.43 12.39
C ASP A 312 -16.58 -17.29 11.95
N VAL A 313 -15.66 -17.90 12.71
CA VAL A 313 -14.21 -17.87 12.38
C VAL A 313 -13.95 -18.58 11.05
N VAL A 314 -14.60 -19.73 10.80
CA VAL A 314 -14.49 -20.44 9.53
C VAL A 314 -14.99 -19.57 8.37
N ASN A 315 -16.12 -18.87 8.54
CA ASN A 315 -16.65 -17.97 7.52
C ASN A 315 -15.69 -16.81 7.21
N ILE A 316 -15.15 -16.15 8.27
CA ILE A 316 -14.18 -15.06 8.09
C ILE A 316 -12.95 -15.55 7.33
N LYS A 317 -12.40 -16.71 7.70
CA LYS A 317 -11.21 -17.29 7.05
C LYS A 317 -11.47 -17.77 5.62
N ALA A 318 -12.69 -18.22 5.31
CA ALA A 318 -13.08 -18.61 3.95
C ALA A 318 -12.92 -17.43 2.97
N ASP A 319 -13.11 -16.19 3.44
CA ASP A 319 -12.96 -14.97 2.66
C ASP A 319 -11.58 -14.28 2.85
N ASN A 320 -10.56 -15.02 3.29
CA ASN A 320 -9.22 -14.51 3.60
C ASN A 320 -9.21 -13.39 4.67
N GLY A 321 -10.25 -13.29 5.48
CA GLY A 321 -10.29 -12.47 6.67
C GLY A 321 -9.48 -13.09 7.81
N ASN A 322 -9.11 -12.28 8.78
CA ASN A 322 -8.37 -12.73 9.96
C ASN A 322 -9.20 -12.43 11.21
N ALA A 323 -9.07 -13.25 12.23
CA ALA A 323 -9.75 -13.10 13.50
C ALA A 323 -8.74 -13.04 14.64
N TYR A 324 -9.07 -12.26 15.70
CA TYR A 324 -8.32 -12.29 16.95
C TYR A 324 -9.16 -12.99 17.99
N ILE A 325 -8.75 -14.20 18.36
CA ILE A 325 -9.53 -15.12 19.20
C ILE A 325 -8.67 -15.78 20.26
N GLN A 326 -9.32 -16.29 21.33
CA GLN A 326 -8.66 -17.11 22.34
C GLN A 326 -8.81 -18.59 21.99
N ARG A 327 -7.68 -19.31 21.94
CA ARG A 327 -7.63 -20.75 21.84
C ARG A 327 -7.26 -21.38 23.18
N GLY A 328 -7.93 -22.45 23.54
CA GLY A 328 -7.80 -23.02 24.89
C GLY A 328 -8.17 -21.99 25.96
N SER A 329 -7.52 -22.06 27.14
CA SER A 329 -7.82 -21.16 28.26
C SER A 329 -6.89 -19.94 28.35
N PHE A 330 -5.85 -19.83 27.50
CA PHE A 330 -4.75 -18.89 27.76
C PHE A 330 -4.20 -18.16 26.55
N TYR A 331 -4.45 -18.62 25.32
CA TYR A 331 -3.76 -18.12 24.13
C TYR A 331 -4.66 -17.20 23.32
N ASN A 332 -4.41 -15.90 23.39
CA ASN A 332 -5.06 -14.93 22.51
C ASN A 332 -4.19 -14.77 21.25
N TRP A 333 -4.70 -15.22 20.13
CA TRP A 333 -3.97 -15.28 18.87
C TRP A 333 -4.69 -14.52 17.75
N PHE A 334 -3.89 -13.81 16.99
CA PHE A 334 -4.29 -13.38 15.66
C PHE A 334 -4.13 -14.59 14.72
N GLU A 335 -5.17 -14.96 14.06
CA GLU A 335 -5.26 -16.06 13.10
C GLU A 335 -5.72 -15.53 11.76
N ASP A 336 -5.16 -15.84 10.67
CA ASP A 336 -4.03 -16.59 10.15
C ASP A 336 -2.88 -15.64 9.75
N GLY A 337 -3.15 -14.39 9.42
CA GLY A 337 -2.22 -13.43 8.83
C GLY A 337 -2.30 -13.41 7.30
N ARG A 338 -3.49 -13.62 6.74
CA ARG A 338 -3.74 -13.62 5.29
C ARG A 338 -4.03 -12.23 4.77
N MET A 339 -3.44 -11.95 3.60
CA MET A 339 -3.83 -10.83 2.76
C MET A 339 -5.12 -11.16 1.98
N ALA A 340 -5.78 -10.16 1.42
CA ALA A 340 -7.06 -10.33 0.74
C ALA A 340 -7.03 -11.37 -0.40
N ASN A 341 -5.91 -11.52 -1.10
CA ASN A 341 -5.74 -12.55 -2.14
C ASN A 341 -5.36 -13.95 -1.60
N GLY A 342 -5.30 -14.12 -0.28
CA GLY A 342 -4.95 -15.39 0.37
C GLY A 342 -3.44 -15.62 0.58
N ARG A 343 -2.55 -14.73 0.09
CA ARG A 343 -1.12 -14.80 0.42
C ARG A 343 -0.89 -14.43 1.88
N TRP A 344 0.26 -14.82 2.41
CA TRP A 344 0.64 -14.49 3.78
C TRP A 344 1.29 -13.11 3.85
N PHE A 345 1.04 -12.37 4.93
CA PHE A 345 1.62 -11.05 5.15
C PHE A 345 3.15 -11.05 5.09
N ASP A 346 3.77 -12.07 5.70
CA ASP A 346 5.23 -12.22 5.71
C ASP A 346 5.81 -12.44 4.31
N GLN A 347 5.12 -13.16 3.43
CA GLN A 347 5.54 -13.31 2.03
C GLN A 347 5.54 -11.96 1.31
N VAL A 348 4.52 -11.13 1.51
CA VAL A 348 4.40 -9.83 0.84
C VAL A 348 5.47 -8.85 1.33
N ILE A 349 5.59 -8.65 2.65
CA ILE A 349 6.54 -7.69 3.20
C ILE A 349 8.00 -8.09 2.94
N ASN A 350 8.33 -9.38 3.05
CA ASN A 350 9.70 -9.85 2.81
C ASN A 350 10.07 -9.80 1.31
N ALA A 351 9.12 -10.07 0.41
CA ALA A 351 9.34 -9.88 -1.02
C ALA A 351 9.61 -8.40 -1.36
N ASP A 352 8.84 -7.46 -0.79
CA ASP A 352 9.06 -6.03 -0.98
C ASP A 352 10.43 -5.59 -0.44
N MET A 353 10.84 -6.09 0.75
CA MET A 353 12.16 -5.85 1.31
C MET A 353 13.29 -6.38 0.43
N LEU A 354 13.10 -7.56 -0.18
CA LEU A 354 14.10 -8.13 -1.10
C LEU A 354 14.24 -7.29 -2.37
N VAL A 355 13.11 -6.87 -2.96
CA VAL A 355 13.10 -6.01 -4.15
C VAL A 355 13.83 -4.69 -3.88
N GLU A 356 13.51 -4.00 -2.77
CA GLU A 356 14.20 -2.77 -2.39
C GLU A 356 15.70 -2.98 -2.15
N ALA A 357 16.07 -4.05 -1.45
CA ALA A 357 17.47 -4.36 -1.19
C ALA A 357 18.26 -4.63 -2.48
N ILE A 358 17.67 -5.31 -3.46
CA ILE A 358 18.29 -5.50 -4.77
C ILE A 358 18.48 -4.15 -5.47
N GLN A 359 17.45 -3.30 -5.51
CA GLN A 359 17.52 -1.97 -6.14
C GLN A 359 18.64 -1.12 -5.50
N LEU A 360 18.70 -1.09 -4.18
CA LEU A 360 19.72 -0.32 -3.45
C LEU A 360 21.13 -0.85 -3.71
N ASN A 361 21.35 -2.17 -3.62
CA ASN A 361 22.67 -2.76 -3.83
C ASN A 361 23.19 -2.57 -5.26
N VAL A 362 22.30 -2.63 -6.26
CA VAL A 362 22.67 -2.39 -7.66
C VAL A 362 22.93 -0.90 -7.89
N SER A 363 22.14 0.00 -7.28
CA SER A 363 22.38 1.44 -7.33
C SER A 363 23.71 1.82 -6.68
N ASP A 364 24.02 1.25 -5.52
CA ASP A 364 25.28 1.48 -4.82
C ASP A 364 26.48 1.00 -5.65
N LEU A 365 26.32 -0.14 -6.38
CA LEU A 365 27.33 -0.59 -7.34
C LEU A 365 27.58 0.47 -8.43
N PHE A 366 26.53 0.97 -9.07
CA PHE A 366 26.67 1.99 -10.12
C PHE A 366 27.29 3.30 -9.60
N ASN A 367 27.00 3.67 -8.36
CA ASN A 367 27.57 4.85 -7.74
C ASN A 367 29.03 4.66 -7.27
N SER A 368 29.43 3.43 -6.93
CA SER A 368 30.76 3.15 -6.36
C SER A 368 31.88 3.00 -7.39
N VAL A 369 31.55 2.78 -8.65
CA VAL A 369 32.52 2.57 -9.72
C VAL A 369 32.29 3.56 -10.86
N PRO A 370 33.37 4.00 -11.57
CA PRO A 370 33.23 4.93 -12.69
C PRO A 370 32.35 4.42 -13.83
N LYS A 371 32.33 3.09 -14.05
CA LYS A 371 31.40 2.39 -14.94
C LYS A 371 31.37 0.91 -14.61
N VAL A 372 30.22 0.28 -14.81
CA VAL A 372 30.10 -1.18 -14.94
C VAL A 372 30.25 -1.49 -16.43
N PRO A 373 31.29 -2.24 -16.86
CA PRO A 373 31.50 -2.50 -18.28
C PRO A 373 30.41 -3.43 -18.82
N PHE A 374 30.01 -3.23 -20.08
CA PHE A 374 29.06 -4.11 -20.77
C PHE A 374 29.78 -5.37 -21.26
N THR A 375 30.11 -6.26 -20.35
CA THR A 375 30.86 -7.50 -20.53
C THR A 375 30.37 -8.54 -19.52
N ASP A 376 30.69 -9.82 -19.72
CA ASP A 376 30.39 -10.88 -18.74
C ASP A 376 30.92 -10.54 -17.34
N GLN A 377 32.04 -9.83 -17.23
CA GLN A 377 32.57 -9.35 -15.95
C GLN A 377 31.63 -8.32 -15.30
N GLY A 378 31.11 -7.36 -16.07
CA GLY A 378 30.15 -6.38 -15.55
C GLY A 378 28.82 -7.04 -15.15
N GLY A 379 28.33 -8.00 -15.93
CA GLY A 379 27.19 -8.83 -15.55
C GLY A 379 27.42 -9.57 -14.23
N THR A 380 28.63 -10.12 -14.02
CA THR A 380 29.01 -10.78 -12.75
C THR A 380 29.02 -9.80 -11.58
N GLN A 381 29.45 -8.54 -11.76
CA GLN A 381 29.41 -7.50 -10.71
C GLN A 381 27.96 -7.20 -10.30
N ILE A 382 27.03 -7.08 -11.26
CA ILE A 382 25.62 -6.86 -10.99
C ILE A 382 25.02 -8.10 -10.27
N MET A 383 25.30 -9.31 -10.74
CA MET A 383 24.85 -10.54 -10.07
C MET A 383 25.36 -10.62 -8.62
N ALA A 384 26.58 -10.18 -8.34
CA ALA A 384 27.14 -10.13 -6.99
C ALA A 384 26.42 -9.09 -6.09
N ALA A 385 26.00 -7.95 -6.66
CA ALA A 385 25.20 -6.95 -5.94
C ALA A 385 23.80 -7.50 -5.60
N VAL A 386 23.17 -8.21 -6.53
CA VAL A 386 21.88 -8.89 -6.31
C VAL A 386 22.02 -10.00 -5.28
N ALA A 387 23.08 -10.83 -5.37
CA ALA A 387 23.33 -11.92 -4.42
C ALA A 387 23.48 -11.42 -2.98
N ARG A 388 24.10 -10.24 -2.76
CA ARG A 388 24.18 -9.63 -1.41
C ARG A 388 22.80 -9.33 -0.82
N ALA A 389 21.83 -8.89 -1.62
CA ALA A 389 20.46 -8.71 -1.15
C ALA A 389 19.80 -10.05 -0.77
N CYS A 390 20.03 -11.09 -1.56
CA CYS A 390 19.54 -12.43 -1.25
C CYS A 390 20.20 -13.00 0.01
N ASP A 391 21.50 -12.79 0.23
CA ASP A 391 22.21 -13.20 1.46
C ASP A 391 21.60 -12.50 2.70
N GLN A 392 21.22 -11.23 2.59
CA GLN A 392 20.50 -10.53 3.66
C GLN A 392 19.11 -11.15 3.92
N ALA A 393 18.39 -11.54 2.87
CA ALA A 393 17.11 -12.21 3.00
C ALA A 393 17.24 -13.59 3.66
N VAL A 394 18.30 -14.34 3.37
CA VAL A 394 18.64 -15.60 4.06
C VAL A 394 18.97 -15.34 5.53
N MET A 395 19.78 -14.34 5.83
CA MET A 395 20.12 -13.97 7.21
C MET A 395 18.87 -13.62 8.03
N ARG A 396 17.91 -12.92 7.43
CA ARG A 396 16.62 -12.57 8.05
C ARG A 396 15.70 -13.77 8.23
N GLY A 397 15.97 -14.92 7.59
CA GLY A 397 15.15 -16.13 7.65
C GLY A 397 13.97 -16.12 6.66
N TYR A 398 13.96 -15.23 5.68
CA TYR A 398 12.95 -15.23 4.62
C TYR A 398 13.24 -16.30 3.56
N LEU A 399 14.52 -16.45 3.17
CA LEU A 399 14.96 -17.49 2.24
C LEU A 399 15.72 -18.59 2.99
N ALA A 400 15.54 -19.83 2.57
CA ALA A 400 16.25 -20.99 3.14
C ALA A 400 16.64 -21.99 2.06
N PRO A 401 17.68 -22.82 2.31
CA PRO A 401 18.03 -23.94 1.44
C PRO A 401 16.83 -24.85 1.15
N GLY A 402 16.73 -25.32 -0.09
CA GLY A 402 15.64 -26.19 -0.52
C GLY A 402 15.80 -26.66 -1.95
N THR A 403 14.70 -26.90 -2.63
CA THR A 403 14.65 -27.29 -4.04
C THR A 403 13.73 -26.36 -4.81
N TRP A 404 14.01 -26.14 -6.08
CA TRP A 404 13.16 -25.33 -6.95
C TRP A 404 11.83 -26.02 -7.21
N GLN A 405 10.73 -25.49 -6.63
CA GLN A 405 9.40 -26.11 -6.67
C GLN A 405 8.56 -25.66 -7.87
N ALA A 406 8.93 -24.56 -8.53
CA ALA A 406 8.14 -24.07 -9.68
C ALA A 406 8.24 -25.03 -10.87
N GLN A 407 7.15 -25.14 -11.62
CA GLN A 407 7.08 -26.00 -12.83
C GLN A 407 7.91 -25.45 -14.00
N GLN A 408 8.21 -24.16 -13.99
CA GLN A 408 8.95 -23.49 -15.06
C GLN A 408 10.44 -23.48 -14.74
N ALA A 409 11.26 -23.84 -15.74
CA ALA A 409 12.70 -23.68 -15.68
C ALA A 409 13.10 -22.19 -15.78
N VAL A 410 14.15 -21.79 -15.07
CA VAL A 410 14.74 -20.45 -15.14
C VAL A 410 16.19 -20.60 -15.62
N LEU A 411 16.45 -20.31 -16.88
CA LEU A 411 17.75 -20.57 -17.54
C LEU A 411 18.22 -22.01 -17.30
N ALA A 412 19.33 -22.19 -16.58
CA ALA A 412 19.89 -23.50 -16.27
C ALA A 412 19.19 -24.21 -15.10
N LEU A 413 18.37 -23.51 -14.32
CA LEU A 413 17.68 -24.06 -13.15
C LEU A 413 16.42 -24.82 -13.58
N GLN A 414 16.43 -26.13 -13.37
CA GLN A 414 15.30 -27.01 -13.68
C GLN A 414 14.42 -27.26 -12.45
N PRO A 415 13.13 -27.59 -12.62
CA PRO A 415 12.27 -28.04 -11.53
C PRO A 415 12.92 -29.20 -10.75
N GLY A 416 12.86 -29.16 -9.43
CA GLY A 416 13.48 -30.13 -8.54
C GLY A 416 14.99 -29.94 -8.29
N ALA A 417 15.64 -28.98 -8.95
CA ALA A 417 17.07 -28.73 -8.74
C ALA A 417 17.34 -28.15 -7.34
N PRO A 418 18.47 -28.55 -6.68
CA PRO A 418 18.80 -28.06 -5.35
C PRO A 418 19.18 -26.58 -5.36
N MET A 419 18.74 -25.87 -4.33
CA MET A 419 19.06 -24.47 -4.05
C MET A 419 19.78 -24.38 -2.68
N PRO A 420 21.08 -24.65 -2.62
CA PRO A 420 21.82 -24.84 -1.36
C PRO A 420 21.92 -23.55 -0.52
N LYS A 421 21.74 -22.38 -1.11
CA LYS A 421 21.70 -21.09 -0.40
C LYS A 421 20.29 -20.53 -0.25
N GLY A 422 19.25 -21.22 -0.75
CA GLY A 422 17.89 -20.68 -0.80
C GLY A 422 17.65 -19.72 -1.95
N TYR A 423 18.66 -19.40 -2.76
CA TYR A 423 18.52 -18.61 -3.97
C TYR A 423 19.56 -18.97 -5.02
N ILE A 424 19.26 -18.63 -6.27
CA ILE A 424 20.19 -18.75 -7.41
C ILE A 424 20.04 -17.49 -8.26
N VAL A 425 21.17 -16.80 -8.53
CA VAL A 425 21.24 -15.67 -9.45
C VAL A 425 21.91 -16.11 -10.72
N GLN A 426 21.26 -15.88 -11.86
CA GLN A 426 21.76 -16.27 -13.18
C GLN A 426 21.63 -15.12 -14.17
N SER A 427 22.49 -15.11 -15.18
CA SER A 427 22.41 -14.18 -16.30
C SER A 427 22.78 -14.90 -17.59
N ILE A 428 22.28 -14.44 -18.72
CA ILE A 428 22.83 -14.81 -20.03
C ILE A 428 24.17 -14.12 -20.24
N LYS A 429 24.99 -14.68 -21.14
CA LYS A 429 26.28 -14.11 -21.51
C LYS A 429 26.11 -12.89 -22.41
N GLU A 430 27.07 -11.98 -22.39
CA GLU A 430 27.08 -10.79 -23.25
C GLU A 430 26.80 -11.10 -24.72
N LYS A 431 27.42 -12.14 -25.24
CA LYS A 431 27.29 -12.55 -26.66
C LYS A 431 25.83 -12.92 -27.05
N ASP A 432 25.04 -13.36 -26.08
CA ASP A 432 23.66 -13.83 -26.27
C ASP A 432 22.63 -12.71 -26.05
N ILE A 433 23.08 -11.51 -25.68
CA ILE A 433 22.22 -10.32 -25.51
C ILE A 433 21.95 -9.72 -26.90
N ALA A 434 20.70 -9.36 -27.17
CA ALA A 434 20.29 -8.77 -28.45
C ALA A 434 21.08 -7.49 -28.76
N LEU A 435 21.40 -7.27 -30.05
CA LEU A 435 22.19 -6.11 -30.50
C LEU A 435 21.51 -4.77 -30.15
N GLU A 436 20.17 -4.73 -30.17
CA GLU A 436 19.36 -3.59 -29.80
C GLU A 436 19.61 -3.19 -28.33
N ASP A 437 19.56 -4.16 -27.41
CA ASP A 437 19.82 -3.95 -26.00
C ASP A 437 21.26 -3.56 -25.71
N ARG A 438 22.22 -4.14 -26.45
CA ARG A 438 23.64 -3.76 -26.36
C ARG A 438 23.85 -2.31 -26.80
N SER A 439 23.23 -1.89 -27.90
CA SER A 439 23.30 -0.52 -28.41
C SER A 439 22.64 0.49 -27.45
N ALA A 440 21.55 0.10 -26.81
CA ALA A 440 20.86 0.87 -25.77
C ALA A 440 21.54 0.79 -24.40
N ARG A 441 22.62 -0.01 -24.24
CA ARG A 441 23.34 -0.26 -22.99
C ARG A 441 22.45 -0.84 -21.87
N ILE A 442 21.47 -1.67 -22.23
CA ILE A 442 20.53 -2.30 -21.31
C ILE A 442 20.92 -3.77 -21.10
N TRP A 443 21.23 -4.15 -19.85
CA TRP A 443 21.47 -5.54 -19.47
C TRP A 443 20.17 -6.15 -18.93
N LYS A 444 19.38 -6.81 -19.77
CA LYS A 444 18.01 -7.27 -19.46
C LYS A 444 17.93 -8.63 -18.77
N SER A 445 18.99 -9.36 -18.59
CA SER A 445 18.90 -10.82 -18.39
C SER A 445 19.53 -11.29 -17.09
N ILE A 446 19.16 -10.65 -15.97
CA ILE A 446 19.49 -11.17 -14.63
C ILE A 446 18.23 -11.73 -14.02
N TYR A 447 18.29 -13.01 -13.66
CA TYR A 447 17.19 -13.76 -13.06
C TYR A 447 17.56 -14.20 -11.66
N VAL A 448 16.62 -14.06 -10.73
CA VAL A 448 16.76 -14.50 -9.35
C VAL A 448 15.67 -15.53 -9.07
N ALA A 449 16.07 -16.74 -8.76
CA ALA A 449 15.19 -17.77 -8.24
C ALA A 449 15.37 -17.86 -6.73
N CYS A 450 14.28 -17.82 -5.98
CA CYS A 450 14.28 -17.83 -4.50
C CYS A 450 13.42 -18.99 -3.97
N HIS A 451 13.86 -19.61 -2.88
CA HIS A 451 13.11 -20.58 -2.10
C HIS A 451 12.74 -19.96 -0.75
N GLU A 452 11.44 -19.70 -0.55
CA GLU A 452 10.92 -19.07 0.67
C GLU A 452 10.92 -20.04 1.84
N ALA A 453 11.38 -19.57 3.02
CA ALA A 453 11.25 -20.28 4.29
C ALA A 453 9.89 -19.94 4.91
N ASN A 454 8.86 -20.66 4.52
CA ASN A 454 7.51 -20.44 5.04
C ASN A 454 7.39 -20.89 6.52
N GLY A 455 6.55 -20.18 7.30
CA GLY A 455 6.26 -20.55 8.68
C GLY A 455 5.38 -21.80 8.79
N ILE A 456 5.64 -22.65 9.78
CA ILE A 456 4.78 -23.78 10.13
C ILE A 456 3.61 -23.25 10.96
N GLN A 457 2.38 -23.50 10.52
CA GLN A 457 1.16 -23.03 11.18
C GLN A 457 0.28 -24.15 11.73
N ALA A 458 0.57 -25.41 11.39
CA ALA A 458 -0.13 -26.56 11.94
C ALA A 458 0.82 -27.75 12.08
N VAL A 459 0.65 -28.55 13.13
CA VAL A 459 1.43 -29.76 13.38
C VAL A 459 0.47 -30.90 13.70
N LEU A 460 0.64 -32.03 13.03
CA LEU A 460 -0.03 -33.27 13.35
C LEU A 460 1.00 -34.21 14.06
N VAL A 461 0.71 -34.55 15.29
CA VAL A 461 1.57 -35.47 16.08
C VAL A 461 0.84 -36.79 16.28
N GLY A 462 1.40 -37.89 15.80
CA GLY A 462 0.93 -39.23 16.10
C GLY A 462 1.60 -39.76 17.37
N ILE A 463 0.81 -40.19 18.38
CA ILE A 463 1.28 -40.85 19.58
C ILE A 463 0.86 -42.31 19.51
N TYR A 464 1.81 -43.21 19.56
CA TYR A 464 1.59 -44.66 19.61
C TYR A 464 1.93 -45.15 21.04
N LEU A 465 0.95 -45.73 21.71
CA LEU A 465 1.09 -46.30 23.04
C LEU A 465 1.00 -47.82 22.93
N ASP A 466 1.91 -48.57 23.64
CA ASP A 466 1.86 -50.02 23.70
C ASP A 466 0.76 -50.53 24.66
#